data_0b65c7b7000b5d2c4ef1f68d5523a33b
#
_entry.id   0b65c7b7000b5d2c4ef1f68d5523a33b
#
_cell.length_a   1.000
_cell.length_b   1.000
_cell.length_c   1.000
_cell.angle_alpha   90.00
_cell.angle_beta   90.00
_cell.angle_gamma   90.00
#
_symmetry.space_group_name_H-M   'P 1'
#
loop_
_entity.id
_entity.type
_entity.pdbx_description
1 polymer ?
#
loop_
_entity_poly.entity_id
_entity_poly.type
_entity_poly.pdbx_seq_one_letter_code
_entity_poly.pdbx_strand_id
1 'polypeptide(L)'
;MKKIYILLIFLPFIIKSQCAENEYEIILETITDEWAEEMSWKLLDNEGNEIISFQGYENGQEYTETICLTTGCYAINAIDSYGDGWNGGSLEVLSNNNVDFGDGVESLFIEPQNGYGFYTFFSINTSDCEFSFVGCTDQNASNYDIEAAVDDGSCTYSDCLDGESLIIIETQTGEWASEMSWDLYSYEDWSSENNNIMTDFQGTNDDQLITTQ
;
A
#
# COMPACT_ATOMS: atom_id res chain seq x y z
N MET A 1 -34.43 -32.14 57.10
CA MET A 1 -33.42 -31.50 56.24
C MET A 1 -34.01 -31.37 54.84
N LYS A 2 -34.38 -30.12 54.42
CA LYS A 2 -34.92 -29.86 53.07
C LYS A 2 -33.72 -29.67 52.11
N LYS A 3 -33.62 -30.55 51.12
CA LYS A 3 -32.63 -30.43 50.02
C LYS A 3 -33.13 -29.36 49.06
N ILE A 4 -32.37 -28.25 48.94
CA ILE A 4 -32.57 -27.20 47.93
C ILE A 4 -31.83 -27.64 46.69
N TYR A 5 -32.54 -27.88 45.60
CA TYR A 5 -31.97 -28.08 44.28
C TYR A 5 -31.86 -26.73 43.58
N ILE A 6 -30.65 -26.24 43.36
CA ILE A 6 -30.38 -25.06 42.55
C ILE A 6 -30.36 -25.51 41.11
N LEU A 7 -31.38 -25.13 40.35
CA LEU A 7 -31.42 -25.31 38.88
C LEU A 7 -30.57 -24.22 38.28
N LEU A 8 -29.37 -24.55 37.87
CA LEU A 8 -28.53 -23.68 37.00
C LEU A 8 -29.13 -23.64 35.61
N ILE A 9 -29.85 -22.57 35.31
CA ILE A 9 -30.31 -22.29 33.94
C ILE A 9 -29.12 -21.73 33.20
N PHE A 10 -28.50 -22.55 32.33
CA PHE A 10 -27.59 -22.10 31.32
C PHE A 10 -28.41 -21.34 30.26
N LEU A 11 -28.44 -20.02 30.36
CA LEU A 11 -28.88 -19.19 29.23
C LEU A 11 -27.78 -19.28 28.17
N PRO A 12 -28.09 -19.69 26.92
CA PRO A 12 -27.15 -19.56 25.87
C PRO A 12 -26.82 -18.06 25.70
N PHE A 13 -25.55 -17.69 25.94
CA PHE A 13 -25.07 -16.41 25.51
C PHE A 13 -25.11 -16.44 23.97
N ILE A 14 -26.11 -15.81 23.39
CA ILE A 14 -26.10 -15.47 21.97
C ILE A 14 -25.05 -14.37 21.87
N ILE A 15 -23.84 -14.72 21.45
CA ILE A 15 -22.85 -13.74 21.01
C ILE A 15 -23.43 -13.17 19.73
N LYS A 16 -24.09 -12.03 19.86
CA LYS A 16 -24.55 -11.25 18.72
C LYS A 16 -23.31 -10.59 18.14
N SER A 17 -23.10 -10.68 16.84
CA SER A 17 -22.17 -9.82 16.12
C SER A 17 -22.27 -8.40 16.68
N GLN A 18 -21.14 -7.78 16.99
CA GLN A 18 -21.12 -6.43 17.57
C GLN A 18 -21.46 -5.36 16.52
N CYS A 19 -21.49 -5.71 15.24
CA CYS A 19 -21.71 -4.81 14.12
C CYS A 19 -23.20 -4.54 13.88
N ALA A 20 -23.51 -3.36 13.39
CA ALA A 20 -24.85 -2.95 13.04
C ALA A 20 -25.37 -3.73 11.79
N GLU A 21 -26.66 -3.57 11.49
CA GLU A 21 -27.25 -4.11 10.26
C GLU A 21 -26.57 -3.41 9.05
N ASN A 22 -26.09 -4.17 8.09
CA ASN A 22 -25.28 -3.75 6.91
C ASN A 22 -23.80 -3.46 7.19
N GLU A 23 -23.30 -3.81 8.36
CA GLU A 23 -21.87 -3.84 8.62
C GLU A 23 -21.36 -5.28 8.70
N TYR A 24 -20.13 -5.46 8.35
CA TYR A 24 -19.42 -6.74 8.38
C TYR A 24 -18.34 -6.70 9.43
N GLU A 25 -18.25 -7.75 10.21
CA GLU A 25 -17.19 -7.92 11.18
C GLU A 25 -15.89 -8.31 10.45
N ILE A 26 -14.91 -7.43 10.52
CA ILE A 26 -13.59 -7.61 9.94
C ILE A 26 -12.59 -7.81 11.07
N ILE A 27 -11.78 -8.83 10.94
CA ILE A 27 -10.77 -9.23 11.89
C ILE A 27 -9.40 -8.92 11.27
N LEU A 28 -8.58 -8.20 12.01
CA LEU A 28 -7.23 -7.83 11.63
C LEU A 28 -6.27 -8.58 12.56
N GLU A 29 -5.64 -9.63 12.04
CA GLU A 29 -4.68 -10.44 12.79
C GLU A 29 -3.27 -10.02 12.42
N THR A 30 -2.55 -9.43 13.36
CA THR A 30 -1.19 -8.95 13.16
C THR A 30 -0.22 -9.82 13.94
N ILE A 31 0.77 -10.34 13.25
CA ILE A 31 1.89 -11.06 13.85
C ILE A 31 3.13 -10.19 13.71
N THR A 32 3.79 -9.89 14.82
CA THR A 32 5.10 -9.26 14.81
C THR A 32 6.17 -10.33 14.97
N ASP A 33 7.31 -10.15 14.30
CA ASP A 33 8.47 -11.02 14.48
C ASP A 33 9.69 -10.17 14.88
N GLU A 34 10.86 -10.34 14.29
CA GLU A 34 12.02 -9.50 14.59
C GLU A 34 11.77 -8.05 14.13
N TRP A 35 12.26 -7.06 14.86
CA TRP A 35 12.15 -5.63 14.57
C TRP A 35 10.71 -5.08 14.53
N ALA A 36 9.86 -5.54 15.44
CA ALA A 36 8.45 -5.12 15.51
C ALA A 36 8.26 -3.59 15.53
N GLU A 37 9.21 -2.82 16.07
CA GLU A 37 9.13 -1.36 16.15
C GLU A 37 9.18 -0.69 14.75
N GLU A 38 9.67 -1.39 13.73
CA GLU A 38 9.74 -0.91 12.36
C GLU A 38 8.44 -1.12 11.59
N MET A 39 7.61 -2.04 12.08
CA MET A 39 6.36 -2.47 11.48
C MET A 39 5.18 -1.61 11.93
N SER A 40 4.44 -1.07 11.00
CA SER A 40 3.14 -0.46 11.27
C SER A 40 2.20 -0.57 10.07
N TRP A 41 0.90 -0.38 10.31
CA TRP A 41 -0.07 -0.30 9.22
C TRP A 41 -1.25 0.61 9.58
N LYS A 42 -1.94 1.07 8.54
CA LYS A 42 -3.17 1.85 8.62
C LYS A 42 -4.22 1.24 7.71
N LEU A 43 -5.43 1.12 8.20
CA LEU A 43 -6.61 0.87 7.38
C LEU A 43 -7.25 2.21 7.02
N LEU A 44 -7.47 2.41 5.75
CA LEU A 44 -8.01 3.63 5.17
C LEU A 44 -9.33 3.35 4.45
N ASP A 45 -10.20 4.34 4.42
CA ASP A 45 -11.35 4.35 3.51
C ASP A 45 -10.93 4.78 2.08
N ASN A 46 -11.89 4.86 1.16
CA ASN A 46 -11.62 5.24 -0.23
C ASN A 46 -11.30 6.73 -0.42
N GLU A 47 -11.46 7.55 0.62
CA GLU A 47 -11.05 8.96 0.64
C GLU A 47 -9.64 9.15 1.26
N GLY A 48 -9.02 8.06 1.75
CA GLY A 48 -7.72 8.08 2.42
C GLY A 48 -7.79 8.44 3.90
N ASN A 49 -8.99 8.50 4.50
CA ASN A 49 -9.12 8.75 5.93
C ASN A 49 -8.75 7.49 6.72
N GLU A 50 -7.96 7.67 7.78
CA GLU A 50 -7.59 6.59 8.69
C GLU A 50 -8.80 6.13 9.51
N ILE A 51 -9.12 4.83 9.43
CA ILE A 51 -10.16 4.17 10.21
C ILE A 51 -9.56 3.61 11.51
N ILE A 52 -8.45 2.88 11.39
CA ILE A 52 -7.68 2.30 12.49
C ILE A 52 -6.24 2.13 12.06
N SER A 53 -5.32 2.14 13.01
CA SER A 53 -3.89 1.90 12.78
C SER A 53 -3.28 1.03 13.85
N PHE A 54 -2.15 0.42 13.52
CA PHE A 54 -1.33 -0.41 14.39
C PHE A 54 0.12 0.05 14.33
N GLN A 55 0.80 -0.03 15.47
CA GLN A 55 2.25 0.12 15.58
C GLN A 55 2.79 -1.06 16.39
N GLY A 56 3.77 -1.77 15.84
CA GLY A 56 4.48 -2.83 16.54
C GLY A 56 5.40 -2.26 17.64
N TYR A 57 5.50 -2.96 18.76
CA TYR A 57 6.36 -2.60 19.88
C TYR A 57 7.15 -3.79 20.43
N GLU A 58 6.57 -4.98 20.42
CA GLU A 58 7.17 -6.18 20.99
C GLU A 58 7.30 -7.26 19.90
N ASN A 59 8.45 -7.91 19.87
CA ASN A 59 8.73 -8.99 18.92
C ASN A 59 7.97 -10.27 19.27
N GLY A 60 7.58 -11.04 18.24
CA GLY A 60 6.98 -12.35 18.38
C GLY A 60 5.61 -12.34 19.06
N GLN A 61 4.82 -11.31 18.85
CA GLN A 61 3.48 -11.19 19.42
C GLN A 61 2.39 -11.34 18.34
N GLU A 62 1.22 -11.76 18.81
CA GLU A 62 0.00 -11.83 18.00
C GLU A 62 -1.00 -10.82 18.54
N TYR A 63 -1.54 -9.98 17.67
CA TYR A 63 -2.56 -8.98 18.00
C TYR A 63 -3.78 -9.22 17.13
N THR A 64 -4.95 -9.11 17.73
CA THR A 64 -6.23 -9.25 17.02
C THR A 64 -7.08 -8.04 17.30
N GLU A 65 -7.44 -7.32 16.24
CA GLU A 65 -8.40 -6.22 16.28
C GLU A 65 -9.65 -6.62 15.50
N THR A 66 -10.80 -6.21 15.99
CA THR A 66 -12.08 -6.48 15.34
C THR A 66 -12.83 -5.18 15.15
N ILE A 67 -13.19 -4.90 13.90
CA ILE A 67 -13.91 -3.68 13.52
C ILE A 67 -15.12 -4.00 12.66
N CYS A 68 -16.03 -3.06 12.57
CA CYS A 68 -17.22 -3.15 11.72
C CYS A 68 -17.05 -2.22 10.53
N LEU A 69 -17.11 -2.78 9.31
CA LEU A 69 -17.04 -2.04 8.07
C LEU A 69 -18.29 -2.26 7.23
N THR A 70 -18.70 -1.28 6.49
CA THR A 70 -19.79 -1.38 5.50
C THR A 70 -19.30 -1.97 4.19
N THR A 71 -20.21 -2.27 3.26
CA THR A 71 -19.86 -2.46 1.85
C THR A 71 -19.14 -1.23 1.34
N GLY A 72 -17.99 -1.40 0.69
CA GLY A 72 -17.17 -0.29 0.22
C GLY A 72 -15.75 -0.70 -0.16
N CYS A 73 -14.92 0.29 -0.42
CA CYS A 73 -13.54 0.16 -0.84
C CYS A 73 -12.60 0.65 0.25
N TYR A 74 -11.55 -0.10 0.49
CA TYR A 74 -10.61 0.11 1.59
C TYR A 74 -9.19 -0.15 1.13
N ALA A 75 -8.24 0.43 1.84
CA ALA A 75 -6.83 0.19 1.61
C ALA A 75 -6.08 -0.07 2.93
N ILE A 76 -5.16 -1.01 2.91
CA ILE A 76 -4.13 -1.13 3.93
C ILE A 76 -2.87 -0.41 3.41
N ASN A 77 -2.41 0.58 4.16
CA ASN A 77 -1.08 1.14 4.00
C ASN A 77 -0.15 0.45 4.99
N ALA A 78 0.64 -0.49 4.51
CA ALA A 78 1.66 -1.19 5.28
C ALA A 78 2.95 -0.39 5.24
N ILE A 79 3.55 -0.12 6.39
CA ILE A 79 4.70 0.78 6.55
C ILE A 79 5.80 0.00 7.28
N ASP A 80 6.99 0.06 6.70
CA ASP A 80 8.23 -0.39 7.28
C ASP A 80 9.17 0.81 7.40
N SER A 81 9.60 1.15 8.60
CA SER A 81 10.39 2.37 8.84
C SER A 81 11.86 2.23 8.45
N TYR A 82 12.36 1.01 8.28
CA TYR A 82 13.73 0.75 7.85
C TYR A 82 13.84 0.41 6.36
N GLY A 83 12.83 -0.22 5.78
CA GLY A 83 12.71 -0.48 4.35
C GLY A 83 13.20 -1.86 3.91
N ASP A 84 13.49 -2.77 4.83
CA ASP A 84 13.95 -4.13 4.53
C ASP A 84 12.85 -5.20 4.67
N GLY A 85 11.61 -4.77 4.90
CA GLY A 85 10.45 -5.61 5.08
C GLY A 85 10.07 -5.82 6.54
N TRP A 86 8.96 -6.51 6.78
CA TRP A 86 8.49 -6.77 8.14
C TRP A 86 9.17 -7.95 8.84
N ASN A 87 10.25 -8.47 8.25
CA ASN A 87 11.15 -9.45 8.85
C ASN A 87 10.43 -10.68 9.47
N GLY A 88 9.41 -11.20 8.75
CA GLY A 88 8.54 -12.30 9.21
C GLY A 88 7.24 -11.83 9.86
N GLY A 89 7.09 -10.53 10.11
CA GLY A 89 5.81 -9.95 10.53
C GLY A 89 4.78 -9.95 9.42
N SER A 90 3.50 -10.07 9.78
CA SER A 90 2.40 -10.12 8.80
C SER A 90 1.12 -9.51 9.35
N LEU A 91 0.22 -9.15 8.43
CA LEU A 91 -1.17 -8.79 8.70
C LEU A 91 -2.08 -9.69 7.86
N GLU A 92 -3.03 -10.34 8.49
CA GLU A 92 -4.12 -11.02 7.81
C GLU A 92 -5.45 -10.29 8.06
N VAL A 93 -6.20 -10.03 6.98
CA VAL A 93 -7.54 -9.42 7.03
C VAL A 93 -8.55 -10.51 6.73
N LEU A 94 -9.42 -10.77 7.69
CA LEU A 94 -10.37 -11.89 7.70
C LEU A 94 -11.79 -11.42 7.97
N SER A 95 -12.78 -12.26 7.66
CA SER A 95 -14.14 -12.09 8.15
C SER A 95 -14.80 -13.44 8.43
N ASN A 96 -15.57 -13.51 9.49
CA ASN A 96 -16.38 -14.69 9.82
C ASN A 96 -17.72 -14.77 9.02
N ASN A 97 -18.02 -13.77 8.19
CA ASN A 97 -19.33 -13.58 7.58
C ASN A 97 -19.38 -13.80 6.06
N ASN A 98 -18.46 -14.60 5.49
CA ASN A 98 -18.34 -14.82 4.04
C ASN A 98 -18.27 -13.49 3.26
N VAL A 99 -17.42 -12.60 3.69
CA VAL A 99 -17.12 -11.34 2.99
C VAL A 99 -16.25 -11.66 1.78
N ASP A 100 -16.62 -11.08 0.65
CA ASP A 100 -15.77 -11.03 -0.54
C ASP A 100 -14.90 -9.77 -0.45
N PHE A 101 -13.58 -9.96 -0.33
CA PHE A 101 -12.58 -8.89 -0.32
C PHE A 101 -12.15 -8.43 -1.72
N GLY A 102 -12.89 -8.84 -2.74
CA GLY A 102 -12.68 -8.57 -4.14
C GLY A 102 -12.30 -9.83 -4.91
N ASP A 103 -12.92 -10.00 -6.10
CA ASP A 103 -12.66 -11.10 -7.02
C ASP A 103 -12.77 -12.53 -6.42
N GLY A 104 -13.59 -12.70 -5.37
CA GLY A 104 -13.78 -13.98 -4.69
C GLY A 104 -12.70 -14.31 -3.65
N VAL A 105 -11.97 -13.32 -3.19
CA VAL A 105 -10.94 -13.48 -2.15
C VAL A 105 -11.60 -13.52 -0.77
N GLU A 106 -11.32 -14.55 0.03
CA GLU A 106 -11.91 -14.77 1.36
C GLU A 106 -11.06 -14.20 2.50
N SER A 107 -9.76 -13.96 2.28
CA SER A 107 -8.85 -13.29 3.20
C SER A 107 -7.71 -12.61 2.45
N LEU A 108 -7.11 -11.58 3.06
CA LEU A 108 -5.92 -10.90 2.53
C LEU A 108 -4.74 -11.17 3.45
N PHE A 109 -3.63 -11.58 2.88
CA PHE A 109 -2.38 -11.77 3.60
C PHE A 109 -1.34 -10.77 3.10
N ILE A 110 -0.78 -10.01 4.05
CA ILE A 110 0.11 -8.89 3.79
C ILE A 110 1.40 -9.11 4.57
N GLU A 111 2.50 -9.28 3.85
CA GLU A 111 3.84 -9.50 4.40
C GLU A 111 4.85 -8.75 3.51
N PRO A 112 5.13 -7.47 3.78
CA PRO A 112 6.13 -6.70 3.05
C PRO A 112 7.52 -7.35 3.13
N GLN A 113 8.15 -7.54 1.96
CA GLN A 113 9.48 -8.15 1.86
C GLN A 113 10.60 -7.11 1.75
N ASN A 114 10.27 -5.90 1.30
CA ASN A 114 11.18 -4.76 1.18
C ASN A 114 10.40 -3.47 0.93
N GLY A 115 11.08 -2.31 1.06
CA GLY A 115 10.52 -0.99 0.80
C GLY A 115 9.82 -0.38 2.00
N TYR A 116 9.79 0.95 2.04
CA TYR A 116 9.30 1.73 3.19
C TYR A 116 7.78 1.71 3.39
N GLY A 117 7.03 1.27 2.39
CA GLY A 117 5.59 1.17 2.50
C GLY A 117 4.94 0.76 1.19
N PHE A 118 3.80 0.13 1.28
CA PHE A 118 3.00 -0.20 0.12
C PHE A 118 1.52 -0.26 0.48
N TYR A 119 0.68 -0.12 -0.55
CA TYR A 119 -0.76 -0.17 -0.40
C TYR A 119 -1.32 -1.48 -0.93
N THR A 120 -2.21 -2.09 -0.17
CA THR A 120 -3.07 -3.19 -0.61
C THR A 120 -4.50 -2.69 -0.66
N PHE A 121 -5.08 -2.64 -1.84
CA PHE A 121 -6.46 -2.20 -2.06
C PHE A 121 -7.39 -3.41 -2.03
N PHE A 122 -8.55 -3.25 -1.41
CA PHE A 122 -9.57 -4.29 -1.35
C PHE A 122 -10.97 -3.69 -1.27
N SER A 123 -11.96 -4.54 -1.53
CA SER A 123 -13.36 -4.17 -1.41
C SER A 123 -14.09 -5.07 -0.42
N ILE A 124 -15.22 -4.62 0.08
CA ILE A 124 -16.16 -5.44 0.85
C ILE A 124 -17.45 -5.51 0.06
N ASN A 125 -17.71 -6.68 -0.54
CA ASN A 125 -18.92 -7.01 -1.28
C ASN A 125 -19.29 -5.98 -2.38
N THR A 126 -18.29 -5.41 -3.05
CA THR A 126 -18.43 -4.54 -4.23
C THR A 126 -17.28 -4.78 -5.19
N SER A 127 -17.48 -4.48 -6.47
CA SER A 127 -16.45 -4.56 -7.51
C SER A 127 -16.03 -3.18 -8.04
N ASP A 128 -16.80 -2.14 -7.71
CA ASP A 128 -16.59 -0.81 -8.25
C ASP A 128 -15.86 0.05 -7.20
N CYS A 129 -14.52 0.05 -7.26
CA CYS A 129 -13.68 0.79 -6.33
C CYS A 129 -12.97 1.94 -7.02
N GLU A 130 -13.17 3.13 -6.48
CA GLU A 130 -12.42 4.33 -6.80
C GLU A 130 -11.83 4.90 -5.52
N PHE A 131 -10.57 5.31 -5.57
CA PHE A 131 -9.85 5.90 -4.44
C PHE A 131 -9.44 7.32 -4.79
N SER A 132 -9.89 8.30 -4.01
CA SER A 132 -9.64 9.72 -4.29
C SER A 132 -8.19 10.15 -4.03
N PHE A 133 -7.40 9.32 -3.36
CA PHE A 133 -5.98 9.57 -3.08
C PHE A 133 -5.03 8.80 -4.02
N VAL A 134 -5.56 8.22 -5.10
CA VAL A 134 -4.82 7.47 -6.12
C VAL A 134 -4.93 8.19 -7.45
N GLY A 135 -3.81 8.53 -8.04
CA GLY A 135 -3.76 9.29 -9.29
C GLY A 135 -2.33 9.61 -9.69
N CYS A 136 -2.14 10.48 -10.66
CA CYS A 136 -0.81 10.90 -11.09
C CYS A 136 -0.15 11.81 -10.04
N THR A 137 1.00 11.38 -9.50
CA THR A 137 1.77 12.13 -8.49
C THR A 137 2.91 12.97 -9.07
N ASP A 138 3.17 12.92 -10.37
CA ASP A 138 4.21 13.71 -11.01
C ASP A 138 3.73 15.12 -11.33
N GLN A 139 4.34 16.12 -10.68
CA GLN A 139 4.02 17.54 -10.86
C GLN A 139 4.26 18.08 -12.29
N ASN A 140 5.04 17.37 -13.11
CA ASN A 140 5.29 17.73 -14.49
C ASN A 140 4.25 17.14 -15.45
N ALA A 141 3.42 16.22 -14.99
CA ALA A 141 2.36 15.64 -15.80
C ALA A 141 1.20 16.63 -16.00
N SER A 142 0.57 16.55 -17.19
CA SER A 142 -0.59 17.40 -17.51
C SER A 142 -1.84 17.07 -16.71
N ASN A 143 -1.91 15.87 -16.16
CA ASN A 143 -2.97 15.38 -15.29
C ASN A 143 -2.50 15.16 -13.85
N TYR A 144 -1.46 15.91 -13.40
CA TYR A 144 -1.03 15.91 -12.01
C TYR A 144 -2.20 16.12 -11.06
N ASP A 145 -2.34 15.25 -10.09
CA ASP A 145 -3.33 15.34 -9.04
C ASP A 145 -2.65 15.64 -7.70
N ILE A 146 -2.87 16.85 -7.19
CA ILE A 146 -2.30 17.31 -5.91
C ILE A 146 -2.87 16.52 -4.70
N GLU A 147 -4.02 15.90 -4.85
CA GLU A 147 -4.69 15.09 -3.82
C GLU A 147 -4.18 13.63 -3.82
N ALA A 148 -3.53 13.20 -4.92
CA ALA A 148 -3.01 11.86 -5.01
C ALA A 148 -1.81 11.67 -4.08
N ALA A 149 -1.89 10.61 -3.25
CA ALA A 149 -0.80 10.15 -2.40
C ALA A 149 -0.13 8.87 -2.96
N VAL A 150 -0.80 8.22 -3.91
CA VAL A 150 -0.35 6.98 -4.55
C VAL A 150 -0.41 7.15 -6.05
N ASP A 151 0.71 6.91 -6.73
CA ASP A 151 0.78 6.93 -8.19
C ASP A 151 0.10 5.69 -8.77
N ASP A 152 -0.84 5.90 -9.69
CA ASP A 152 -1.57 4.86 -10.42
C ASP A 152 -0.98 4.56 -11.81
N GLY A 153 0.09 5.26 -12.17
CA GLY A 153 0.72 5.17 -13.49
C GLY A 153 -0.07 5.89 -14.60
N SER A 154 -1.08 6.70 -14.24
CA SER A 154 -1.91 7.42 -15.21
C SER A 154 -1.30 8.72 -15.72
N CYS A 155 -0.09 9.10 -15.27
CA CYS A 155 0.55 10.34 -15.65
C CYS A 155 0.63 10.51 -17.17
N THR A 156 0.16 11.66 -17.65
CA THR A 156 0.21 12.05 -19.06
C THR A 156 1.02 13.30 -19.24
N TYR A 157 1.81 13.33 -20.31
CA TYR A 157 2.70 14.46 -20.63
C TYR A 157 2.35 14.97 -22.02
N SER A 158 2.11 16.28 -22.11
CA SER A 158 1.49 16.88 -23.30
C SER A 158 2.44 17.63 -24.26
N ASP A 159 3.75 17.62 -24.02
CA ASP A 159 4.68 18.58 -24.65
C ASP A 159 5.49 18.05 -25.83
N CYS A 160 5.12 16.90 -26.40
CA CYS A 160 5.72 16.45 -27.66
C CYS A 160 4.95 16.99 -28.86
N LEU A 161 5.66 17.42 -29.88
CA LEU A 161 5.09 17.83 -31.16
C LEU A 161 4.61 16.62 -31.96
N ASP A 162 3.76 16.85 -32.98
CA ASP A 162 3.33 15.78 -33.88
C ASP A 162 4.53 15.05 -34.50
N GLY A 163 4.65 13.77 -34.24
CA GLY A 163 5.75 12.91 -34.70
C GLY A 163 6.88 12.72 -33.71
N GLU A 164 6.82 13.35 -32.54
CA GLU A 164 7.73 13.12 -31.42
C GLU A 164 7.10 12.15 -30.41
N SER A 165 7.93 11.50 -29.61
CA SER A 165 7.51 10.63 -28.52
C SER A 165 8.22 11.04 -27.25
N LEU A 166 7.46 11.20 -26.16
CA LEU A 166 8.03 11.40 -24.84
C LEU A 166 8.76 10.14 -24.39
N ILE A 167 9.99 10.30 -23.96
CA ILE A 167 10.78 9.23 -23.33
C ILE A 167 11.01 9.63 -21.89
N ILE A 168 10.56 8.79 -20.96
CA ILE A 168 10.81 8.95 -19.54
C ILE A 168 11.94 7.98 -19.18
N ILE A 169 13.00 8.49 -18.56
CA ILE A 169 14.12 7.70 -18.09
C ILE A 169 14.12 7.75 -16.58
N GLU A 170 13.83 6.61 -15.96
CA GLU A 170 13.91 6.44 -14.52
C GLU A 170 15.26 5.86 -14.14
N THR A 171 15.98 6.55 -13.29
CA THR A 171 17.30 6.12 -12.81
C THR A 171 17.21 5.89 -11.29
N GLN A 172 17.36 4.65 -10.88
CA GLN A 172 17.50 4.29 -9.46
C GLN A 172 18.98 4.30 -9.11
N THR A 173 19.39 5.18 -8.21
CA THR A 173 20.74 5.15 -7.65
C THR A 173 20.79 4.16 -6.48
N GLY A 174 21.89 3.42 -6.36
CA GLY A 174 22.22 2.60 -5.21
C GLY A 174 23.37 3.21 -4.42
N GLU A 175 24.03 2.40 -3.61
CA GLU A 175 25.30 2.79 -2.97
C GLU A 175 26.30 3.24 -4.04
N TRP A 176 27.06 4.30 -3.77
CA TRP A 176 28.05 4.89 -4.67
C TRP A 176 27.43 5.59 -5.91
N ALA A 177 26.34 6.31 -5.71
CA ALA A 177 25.66 7.06 -6.79
C ALA A 177 26.61 7.97 -7.58
N SER A 178 27.64 8.51 -6.94
CA SER A 178 28.65 9.36 -7.61
C SER A 178 29.46 8.64 -8.71
N GLU A 179 29.42 7.32 -8.76
CA GLU A 179 30.06 6.50 -9.81
C GLU A 179 29.09 6.20 -10.97
N MET A 180 27.82 6.56 -10.84
CA MET A 180 26.79 6.33 -11.85
C MET A 180 26.64 7.55 -12.75
N SER A 181 26.69 7.32 -14.05
CA SER A 181 26.36 8.32 -15.06
C SER A 181 25.85 7.66 -16.33
N TRP A 182 25.05 8.38 -17.09
CA TRP A 182 24.64 8.00 -18.44
C TRP A 182 24.38 9.24 -19.29
N ASP A 183 24.56 9.09 -20.60
CA ASP A 183 24.27 10.10 -21.62
C ASP A 183 23.30 9.51 -22.64
N LEU A 184 22.30 10.28 -23.05
CA LEU A 184 21.39 9.93 -24.14
C LEU A 184 21.78 10.69 -25.41
N TYR A 185 21.98 9.96 -26.50
CA TYR A 185 22.29 10.50 -27.83
C TYR A 185 21.23 10.08 -28.85
N SER A 186 21.03 10.90 -29.88
CA SER A 186 20.34 10.41 -31.08
C SER A 186 21.19 9.37 -31.80
N TYR A 187 20.58 8.43 -32.51
CA TYR A 187 21.29 7.41 -33.27
C TYR A 187 22.19 8.03 -34.41
N GLU A 188 21.75 9.15 -34.97
CA GLU A 188 22.50 9.86 -36.03
C GLU A 188 23.74 10.56 -35.45
N ASP A 189 23.67 11.07 -34.26
CA ASP A 189 24.76 11.80 -33.58
C ASP A 189 25.81 10.89 -32.96
N TRP A 190 25.46 9.64 -32.63
CA TRP A 190 26.40 8.68 -32.04
C TRP A 190 27.63 8.39 -32.89
N SER A 191 27.52 8.49 -34.24
CA SER A 191 28.59 8.23 -35.19
C SER A 191 29.33 9.48 -35.62
N SER A 192 28.95 10.66 -35.17
CA SER A 192 29.56 11.95 -35.54
C SER A 192 30.60 12.40 -34.52
N GLU A 193 31.63 13.15 -34.95
CA GLU A 193 32.61 13.75 -34.04
C GLU A 193 32.02 14.88 -33.14
N ASN A 194 30.78 15.30 -33.41
CA ASN A 194 30.02 16.24 -32.64
C ASN A 194 28.89 15.49 -31.92
N ASN A 195 29.22 14.86 -30.79
CA ASN A 195 28.26 14.18 -29.93
C ASN A 195 27.36 15.25 -29.28
N ASN A 196 26.18 15.50 -29.83
CA ASN A 196 25.17 16.28 -29.16
C ASN A 196 24.43 15.39 -28.17
N ILE A 197 24.76 15.55 -26.91
CA ILE A 197 24.03 14.89 -25.81
C ILE A 197 22.63 15.52 -25.75
N MET A 198 21.61 14.67 -25.90
CA MET A 198 20.21 15.09 -25.76
C MET A 198 19.88 15.37 -24.28
N THR A 199 20.32 14.48 -23.40
CA THR A 199 20.26 14.63 -21.95
C THR A 199 21.29 13.73 -21.32
N ASP A 200 21.68 14.06 -20.10
CA ASP A 200 22.66 13.33 -19.31
C ASP A 200 22.24 13.23 -17.85
N PHE A 201 22.86 12.31 -17.15
CA PHE A 201 22.70 12.13 -15.72
C PHE A 201 24.05 11.87 -15.06
N GLN A 202 24.24 12.49 -13.90
CA GLN A 202 25.34 12.21 -12.97
C GLN A 202 24.78 12.01 -11.59
N GLY A 203 24.95 10.83 -11.03
CA GLY A 203 24.50 10.52 -9.68
C GLY A 203 25.22 11.36 -8.62
N THR A 204 24.46 11.85 -7.64
CA THR A 204 24.99 12.69 -6.54
C THR A 204 24.60 12.17 -5.17
N ASN A 205 23.46 11.52 -5.05
CA ASN A 205 22.93 10.99 -3.82
C ASN A 205 22.59 9.51 -3.98
N ASP A 206 22.88 8.72 -2.96
CA ASP A 206 22.57 7.31 -2.93
C ASP A 206 21.06 7.06 -2.72
N ASP A 207 20.57 5.90 -3.18
CA ASP A 207 19.22 5.39 -2.97
C ASP A 207 18.07 6.35 -3.36
N GLN A 208 18.23 7.06 -4.48
CA GLN A 208 17.22 7.94 -5.02
C GLN A 208 16.65 7.43 -6.34
N LEU A 209 15.34 7.62 -6.55
CA LEU A 209 14.69 7.51 -7.86
C LEU A 209 14.70 8.91 -8.50
N ILE A 210 15.27 9.02 -9.70
CA ILE A 210 15.38 10.26 -10.45
C ILE A 210 14.73 10.06 -11.81
N THR A 211 13.78 10.91 -12.15
CA THR A 211 13.07 10.88 -13.43
C THR A 211 13.57 12.02 -14.32
N THR A 212 13.97 11.71 -15.53
CA THR A 212 14.39 12.67 -16.57
C THR A 212 13.45 12.55 -17.77
N GLN A 213 12.96 13.68 -18.28
CA GLN A 213 12.06 13.78 -19.44
C GLN A 213 12.76 14.42 -20.62
#